data_7dafc82dddc5a291bbde9d53918e0b20
#
_entry.id   7dafc82dddc5a291bbde9d53918e0b20
#
_cell.length_a   1.000
_cell.length_b   1.000
_cell.length_c   1.000
_cell.angle_alpha   90.00
_cell.angle_beta   90.00
_cell.angle_gamma   90.00
#
_symmetry.space_group_name_H-M   'P 1'
#
loop_
_entity.id
_entity.type
_entity.pdbx_description
1 polymer ?
#
loop_
_entity_poly.entity_id
_entity_poly.type
_entity_poly.pdbx_seq_one_letter_code
_entity_poly.pdbx_strand_id
1 'polypeptide(L)'
;MTTSTRHTRRSFRPDLMLVAIAALGLLAGNLWCGTAFGQASLSPLTTFGSNGWVAPGANPYVTTGNNERGFGWNPVTKNLVLPSRNGGNFVAIINGTTGSVVKTLDTTGVSGGTLAMMGAGVSDDGAIYVPNLQSGSSALSPFKVYGWTGESDTGAPTIPFSTVLPATTTGSWRFGDSFAVYGSGTSLKFAAAGSTTGTSGGLANNGDFMIGKLDSSNANTIYRAIPNTQTASNDYRLGLAFVDADTVIGNQGASAKITDFVAATTLSNTGAIVTGSIALGAADRPLDYTVLNGQALMAVVNTNSSVISVYDITNPAAATLLATGSTVAGTLSSNGNATGGLQWGEVLSPTSQVLYAMSTNQGIQAMVFQAVPEPSTYAMLGGASVVIGLIASRKRQIKA
;
A
#
# COMPACT_ATOMS: atom_id res chain seq x y z
N MET A 1 63.67 -38.04 62.66
CA MET A 1 63.22 -36.95 61.69
C MET A 1 61.94 -37.42 61.05
N THR A 2 60.83 -36.93 61.56
CA THR A 2 59.50 -37.31 61.10
C THR A 2 58.87 -36.10 60.38
N THR A 3 58.74 -36.18 59.07
CA THR A 3 58.11 -35.16 58.18
C THR A 3 56.56 -35.33 58.19
N SER A 4 55.88 -34.35 58.76
CA SER A 4 54.40 -34.27 58.72
C SER A 4 53.94 -33.57 57.46
N THR A 5 53.20 -34.27 56.62
CA THR A 5 52.54 -33.72 55.41
C THR A 5 51.19 -33.16 55.78
N ARG A 6 51.01 -31.83 55.70
CA ARG A 6 49.72 -31.14 55.87
C ARG A 6 48.91 -31.29 54.61
N HIS A 7 47.79 -31.98 54.63
CA HIS A 7 46.76 -31.96 53.58
C HIS A 7 45.86 -30.70 53.77
N THR A 8 45.98 -29.80 52.83
CA THR A 8 45.01 -28.67 52.72
C THR A 8 43.76 -29.17 52.01
N ARG A 9 42.68 -29.35 52.74
CA ARG A 9 41.32 -29.54 52.17
C ARG A 9 40.91 -28.23 51.54
N ARG A 10 40.78 -28.19 50.17
CA ARG A 10 40.06 -27.14 49.47
C ARG A 10 38.58 -27.31 49.71
N SER A 11 37.95 -26.42 50.46
CA SER A 11 36.49 -26.36 50.58
C SER A 11 35.91 -25.93 49.19
N PHE A 12 35.22 -26.81 48.53
CA PHE A 12 34.40 -26.47 47.39
C PHE A 12 33.27 -25.55 47.88
N ARG A 13 33.18 -24.32 47.35
CA ARG A 13 32.07 -23.43 47.67
C ARG A 13 30.87 -23.83 46.77
N PRO A 14 29.76 -24.33 47.34
CA PRO A 14 28.59 -24.78 46.57
C PRO A 14 27.90 -23.64 45.79
N ASP A 15 28.13 -22.41 46.21
CA ASP A 15 27.50 -21.21 45.62
C ASP A 15 27.93 -20.97 44.15
N LEU A 16 29.14 -21.32 43.75
CA LEU A 16 29.62 -21.16 42.36
C LEU A 16 29.00 -22.18 41.41
N MET A 17 28.64 -23.35 41.89
CA MET A 17 28.04 -24.39 41.06
C MET A 17 26.57 -24.09 40.79
N LEU A 18 25.83 -23.50 41.75
CA LEU A 18 24.45 -23.06 41.51
C LEU A 18 24.32 -21.91 40.50
N VAL A 19 25.26 -20.97 40.51
CA VAL A 19 25.28 -19.86 39.53
C VAL A 19 25.60 -20.36 38.14
N ALA A 20 26.50 -21.33 37.98
CA ALA A 20 26.82 -21.92 36.67
C ALA A 20 25.69 -22.74 36.13
N ILE A 21 24.95 -23.49 36.92
CA ILE A 21 23.75 -24.27 36.49
C ILE A 21 22.61 -23.32 36.12
N ALA A 22 22.41 -22.23 36.84
CA ALA A 22 21.41 -21.21 36.49
C ALA A 22 21.76 -20.49 35.18
N ALA A 23 23.03 -20.21 34.94
CA ALA A 23 23.51 -19.58 33.69
C ALA A 23 23.40 -20.53 32.48
N LEU A 24 23.72 -21.83 32.64
CA LEU A 24 23.52 -22.84 31.62
C LEU A 24 22.03 -23.10 31.34
N GLY A 25 21.18 -23.08 32.36
CA GLY A 25 19.73 -23.19 32.21
C GLY A 25 19.11 -22.04 31.44
N LEU A 26 19.64 -20.82 31.63
CA LEU A 26 19.24 -19.62 30.88
C LEU A 26 19.73 -19.68 29.42
N LEU A 27 20.94 -20.16 29.15
CA LEU A 27 21.41 -20.37 27.78
C LEU A 27 20.67 -21.49 27.06
N ALA A 28 20.40 -22.61 27.74
CA ALA A 28 19.66 -23.73 27.15
C ALA A 28 18.18 -23.40 26.97
N GLY A 29 17.57 -22.63 27.85
CA GLY A 29 16.20 -22.15 27.74
C GLY A 29 16.01 -21.20 26.55
N ASN A 30 17.00 -20.38 26.26
CA ASN A 30 16.97 -19.51 25.07
C ASN A 30 17.26 -20.28 23.77
N LEU A 31 17.94 -21.43 23.83
CA LEU A 31 18.20 -22.31 22.68
C LEU A 31 17.05 -23.28 22.39
N TRP A 32 16.16 -23.52 23.37
CA TRP A 32 15.00 -24.42 23.24
C TRP A 32 13.66 -23.70 23.23
N CYS A 33 13.62 -22.41 23.50
CA CYS A 33 12.51 -21.61 23.02
C CYS A 33 12.68 -21.55 21.51
N GLY A 34 12.41 -22.65 20.82
CA GLY A 34 12.19 -22.66 19.40
C GLY A 34 11.20 -21.56 19.15
N THR A 35 11.70 -20.47 18.60
CA THR A 35 10.93 -19.30 18.27
C THR A 35 9.86 -19.75 17.28
N ALA A 36 8.69 -20.13 17.79
CA ALA A 36 7.50 -19.95 17.04
C ALA A 36 7.33 -18.41 16.91
N PHE A 37 8.22 -17.79 16.15
CA PHE A 37 7.97 -16.45 15.67
C PHE A 37 6.69 -16.56 14.89
N GLY A 38 5.62 -15.94 15.39
CA GLY A 38 4.40 -15.84 14.64
C GLY A 38 4.79 -15.37 13.24
N GLN A 39 4.35 -16.02 12.19
CA GLN A 39 4.54 -15.56 10.82
C GLN A 39 3.50 -14.47 10.58
N ALA A 40 3.87 -13.37 9.92
CA ALA A 40 2.88 -12.42 9.46
C ALA A 40 1.82 -13.13 8.61
N SER A 41 0.59 -12.69 8.67
CA SER A 41 -0.52 -13.38 8.01
C SER A 41 -1.48 -12.41 7.34
N LEU A 42 -2.15 -12.89 6.32
CA LEU A 42 -3.35 -12.29 5.72
C LEU A 42 -4.52 -13.23 5.95
N SER A 43 -5.57 -12.74 6.60
CA SER A 43 -6.81 -13.47 6.83
C SER A 43 -8.01 -12.71 6.29
N PRO A 44 -9.08 -13.36 5.82
CA PRO A 44 -10.28 -12.68 5.35
C PRO A 44 -10.88 -11.75 6.41
N LEU A 45 -11.30 -10.53 6.02
CA LEU A 45 -12.24 -9.73 6.78
C LEU A 45 -13.63 -10.35 6.60
N THR A 46 -14.00 -11.30 7.43
CA THR A 46 -15.15 -12.19 7.21
C THR A 46 -16.50 -11.47 7.15
N THR A 47 -16.57 -10.25 7.68
CA THR A 47 -17.78 -9.40 7.60
C THR A 47 -17.97 -8.74 6.24
N PHE A 48 -16.90 -8.67 5.42
CA PHE A 48 -16.94 -8.01 4.12
C PHE A 48 -17.43 -8.99 3.04
N GLY A 49 -18.57 -8.68 2.43
CA GLY A 49 -19.18 -9.49 1.38
C GLY A 49 -19.41 -10.94 1.81
N SER A 50 -18.94 -11.88 1.01
CA SER A 50 -18.93 -13.30 1.34
C SER A 50 -17.52 -13.71 1.78
N ASN A 51 -17.30 -13.79 3.08
CA ASN A 51 -16.02 -14.19 3.67
C ASN A 51 -14.81 -13.38 3.15
N GLY A 52 -14.91 -12.06 3.14
CA GLY A 52 -13.85 -11.16 2.70
C GLY A 52 -13.87 -10.86 1.20
N TRP A 53 -14.95 -11.18 0.48
CA TRP A 53 -15.02 -10.98 -0.95
C TRP A 53 -16.38 -10.46 -1.42
N VAL A 54 -16.38 -9.33 -2.12
CA VAL A 54 -17.50 -8.86 -2.94
C VAL A 54 -17.26 -9.34 -4.38
N ALA A 55 -17.91 -10.43 -4.74
CA ALA A 55 -17.76 -11.06 -6.05
C ALA A 55 -18.32 -10.17 -7.18
N PRO A 56 -17.82 -10.33 -8.42
CA PRO A 56 -18.46 -9.73 -9.58
C PRO A 56 -19.92 -10.15 -9.70
N GLY A 57 -20.81 -9.16 -9.90
CA GLY A 57 -22.26 -9.38 -9.94
C GLY A 57 -22.96 -9.36 -8.58
N ALA A 58 -22.24 -9.26 -7.48
CA ALA A 58 -22.84 -9.10 -6.14
C ALA A 58 -23.61 -7.79 -5.99
N ASN A 59 -23.25 -6.78 -6.77
CA ASN A 59 -23.97 -5.51 -6.91
C ASN A 59 -23.71 -4.94 -8.33
N PRO A 60 -24.48 -3.91 -8.78
CA PRO A 60 -24.36 -3.36 -10.14
C PRO A 60 -23.01 -2.70 -10.46
N TYR A 61 -22.20 -2.40 -9.44
CA TYR A 61 -20.96 -1.61 -9.55
C TYR A 61 -19.70 -2.46 -9.45
N VAL A 62 -19.81 -3.78 -9.27
CA VAL A 62 -18.69 -4.73 -9.28
C VAL A 62 -18.96 -5.78 -10.34
N THR A 63 -18.26 -5.69 -11.47
CA THR A 63 -18.63 -6.42 -12.69
C THR A 63 -17.47 -7.17 -13.34
N THR A 64 -17.71 -7.83 -14.45
CA THR A 64 -16.70 -8.51 -15.29
C THR A 64 -16.44 -7.79 -16.62
N GLY A 65 -16.98 -6.56 -16.79
CA GLY A 65 -16.95 -5.81 -18.04
C GLY A 65 -15.79 -4.83 -18.21
N ASN A 66 -14.72 -4.93 -17.43
CA ASN A 66 -13.62 -3.94 -17.35
C ASN A 66 -14.09 -2.52 -16.98
N ASN A 67 -15.18 -2.42 -16.24
CA ASN A 67 -15.81 -1.16 -15.89
C ASN A 67 -15.19 -0.50 -14.65
N GLU A 68 -14.68 -1.28 -13.73
CA GLU A 68 -14.00 -0.88 -12.51
C GLU A 68 -12.48 -1.12 -12.65
N ARG A 69 -11.65 -0.08 -12.47
CA ARG A 69 -10.21 -0.18 -12.70
C ARG A 69 -9.36 0.34 -11.54
N GLY A 70 -9.99 0.70 -10.43
CA GLY A 70 -9.37 1.17 -9.22
C GLY A 70 -10.44 1.68 -8.27
N PHE A 71 -10.07 1.87 -7.02
CA PHE A 71 -10.93 2.44 -5.97
C PHE A 71 -10.07 3.20 -4.97
N GLY A 72 -10.69 4.05 -4.15
CA GLY A 72 -10.06 4.71 -3.03
C GLY A 72 -10.66 4.25 -1.69
N TRP A 73 -9.93 4.41 -0.61
CA TRP A 73 -10.42 4.22 0.75
C TRP A 73 -10.58 5.56 1.45
N ASN A 74 -11.74 5.78 2.09
CA ASN A 74 -12.02 7.01 2.81
C ASN A 74 -11.62 6.86 4.29
N PRO A 75 -10.59 7.57 4.75
CA PRO A 75 -10.11 7.46 6.14
C PRO A 75 -11.09 8.00 7.17
N VAL A 76 -12.04 8.84 6.77
CA VAL A 76 -13.04 9.45 7.66
C VAL A 76 -14.23 8.52 7.87
N THR A 77 -14.82 8.03 6.80
CA THR A 77 -16.06 7.21 6.85
C THR A 77 -15.79 5.70 6.88
N LYS A 78 -14.54 5.28 6.60
CA LYS A 78 -14.12 3.88 6.50
C LYS A 78 -14.80 3.13 5.36
N ASN A 79 -15.24 3.84 4.34
CA ASN A 79 -15.87 3.29 3.14
C ASN A 79 -14.89 3.23 1.97
N LEU A 80 -15.22 2.41 0.97
CA LEU A 80 -14.54 2.39 -0.33
C LEU A 80 -15.29 3.29 -1.31
N VAL A 81 -14.55 3.98 -2.14
CA VAL A 81 -15.06 4.83 -3.23
C VAL A 81 -14.73 4.12 -4.54
N LEU A 82 -15.73 3.60 -5.23
CA LEU A 82 -15.58 2.77 -6.43
C LEU A 82 -16.20 3.46 -7.64
N PRO A 83 -15.39 4.03 -8.55
CA PRO A 83 -15.86 4.42 -9.87
C PRO A 83 -16.20 3.19 -10.73
N SER A 84 -17.42 3.16 -11.29
CA SER A 84 -17.87 2.12 -12.21
C SER A 84 -18.49 2.76 -13.45
N ARG A 85 -18.21 2.16 -14.62
CA ARG A 85 -18.77 2.57 -15.92
C ARG A 85 -19.78 1.56 -16.46
N ASN A 86 -20.36 0.75 -15.58
CA ASN A 86 -21.34 -0.27 -15.96
C ASN A 86 -22.72 0.34 -16.25
N GLY A 87 -23.04 0.50 -17.53
CA GLY A 87 -24.30 1.11 -17.95
C GLY A 87 -24.41 2.62 -17.77
N GLY A 88 -23.33 3.28 -17.33
CA GLY A 88 -23.25 4.72 -17.07
C GLY A 88 -22.01 5.06 -16.25
N ASN A 89 -21.88 6.33 -15.86
CA ASN A 89 -20.84 6.76 -14.94
C ASN A 89 -21.40 6.75 -13.51
N PHE A 90 -20.79 6.00 -12.62
CA PHE A 90 -21.19 5.91 -11.21
C PHE A 90 -19.97 6.02 -10.30
N VAL A 91 -20.09 6.70 -9.19
CA VAL A 91 -19.15 6.64 -8.07
C VAL A 91 -19.90 6.01 -6.90
N ALA A 92 -19.73 4.72 -6.71
CA ALA A 92 -20.38 3.96 -5.65
C ALA A 92 -19.60 4.07 -4.34
N ILE A 93 -20.30 4.31 -3.25
CA ILE A 93 -19.77 4.23 -1.89
C ILE A 93 -20.11 2.85 -1.34
N ILE A 94 -19.09 2.10 -0.99
CA ILE A 94 -19.20 0.73 -0.50
C ILE A 94 -18.72 0.70 0.94
N ASN A 95 -19.54 0.16 1.84
CA ASN A 95 -19.18 0.03 3.25
C ASN A 95 -17.95 -0.87 3.41
N GLY A 96 -16.88 -0.34 4.01
CA GLY A 96 -15.62 -1.07 4.16
C GLY A 96 -15.68 -2.27 5.10
N THR A 97 -16.66 -2.33 6.01
CA THR A 97 -16.82 -3.48 6.90
C THR A 97 -17.67 -4.59 6.28
N THR A 98 -18.73 -4.21 5.53
CA THR A 98 -19.73 -5.18 5.04
C THR A 98 -19.67 -5.45 3.55
N GLY A 99 -19.01 -4.59 2.76
CA GLY A 99 -19.01 -4.68 1.30
C GLY A 99 -20.34 -4.29 0.63
N SER A 100 -21.33 -3.82 1.39
CA SER A 100 -22.62 -3.40 0.86
C SER A 100 -22.54 -1.99 0.25
N VAL A 101 -23.32 -1.74 -0.80
CA VAL A 101 -23.46 -0.41 -1.38
C VAL A 101 -24.20 0.50 -0.41
N VAL A 102 -23.62 1.64 -0.06
CA VAL A 102 -24.22 2.66 0.80
C VAL A 102 -25.05 3.64 -0.03
N LYS A 103 -24.45 4.17 -1.10
CA LYS A 103 -25.05 5.13 -2.03
C LYS A 103 -24.20 5.30 -3.27
N THR A 104 -24.66 6.11 -4.21
CA THR A 104 -23.84 6.68 -5.31
C THR A 104 -23.79 8.19 -5.19
N LEU A 105 -22.70 8.79 -5.65
CA LEU A 105 -22.55 10.23 -5.80
C LEU A 105 -23.16 10.68 -7.14
N ASP A 106 -23.58 11.96 -7.22
CA ASP A 106 -23.98 12.57 -8.47
C ASP A 106 -22.78 12.68 -9.43
N THR A 107 -22.92 12.15 -10.64
CA THR A 107 -21.89 12.17 -11.69
C THR A 107 -22.30 13.02 -12.89
N THR A 108 -23.26 13.92 -12.71
CA THR A 108 -23.69 14.88 -13.77
C THR A 108 -22.48 15.68 -14.25
N GLY A 109 -22.25 15.72 -15.56
CA GLY A 109 -21.13 16.43 -16.14
C GLY A 109 -19.80 15.64 -16.21
N VAL A 110 -19.71 14.45 -15.62
CA VAL A 110 -18.55 13.57 -15.77
C VAL A 110 -18.48 13.04 -17.20
N SER A 111 -17.47 13.48 -17.94
CA SER A 111 -17.35 13.17 -19.38
C SER A 111 -15.94 13.42 -19.92
N GLY A 112 -15.68 12.84 -21.09
CA GLY A 112 -14.43 13.06 -21.82
C GLY A 112 -13.31 12.08 -21.48
N GLY A 113 -12.18 12.28 -22.11
CA GLY A 113 -11.08 11.31 -22.09
C GLY A 113 -11.39 10.06 -22.91
N THR A 114 -10.47 9.12 -22.91
CA THR A 114 -10.68 7.76 -23.47
C THR A 114 -11.65 6.97 -22.60
N LEU A 115 -11.58 7.16 -21.30
CA LEU A 115 -12.54 6.68 -20.31
C LEU A 115 -12.87 7.85 -19.37
N ALA A 116 -14.14 8.08 -19.10
CA ALA A 116 -14.58 9.21 -18.31
C ALA A 116 -14.16 9.12 -16.83
N MET A 117 -13.97 7.89 -16.34
CA MET A 117 -13.50 7.61 -14.97
C MET A 117 -12.59 6.39 -14.96
N MET A 118 -11.62 6.38 -14.04
CA MET A 118 -10.70 5.26 -13.82
C MET A 118 -10.77 4.74 -12.38
N GLY A 119 -9.83 5.14 -11.54
CA GLY A 119 -9.81 4.84 -10.10
C GLY A 119 -10.33 6.01 -9.28
N ALA A 120 -10.16 5.94 -7.98
CA ALA A 120 -10.41 7.03 -7.06
C ALA A 120 -9.25 7.21 -6.09
N GLY A 121 -9.05 8.44 -5.65
CA GLY A 121 -8.23 8.77 -4.50
C GLY A 121 -9.07 9.58 -3.52
N VAL A 122 -8.77 9.48 -2.24
CA VAL A 122 -9.46 10.20 -1.18
C VAL A 122 -8.43 10.92 -0.34
N SER A 123 -8.70 12.18 -0.01
CA SER A 123 -7.83 12.98 0.87
C SER A 123 -8.01 12.60 2.34
N ASP A 124 -7.08 13.06 3.17
CA ASP A 124 -7.11 12.75 4.62
C ASP A 124 -8.36 13.29 5.32
N ASP A 125 -8.98 14.32 4.78
CA ASP A 125 -10.24 14.93 5.28
C ASP A 125 -11.50 14.35 4.62
N GLY A 126 -11.36 13.33 3.75
CA GLY A 126 -12.47 12.59 3.15
C GLY A 126 -13.02 13.15 1.84
N ALA A 127 -12.39 14.17 1.25
CA ALA A 127 -12.76 14.64 -0.07
C ALA A 127 -12.34 13.60 -1.14
N ILE A 128 -13.19 13.44 -2.15
CA ILE A 128 -13.11 12.35 -3.14
C ILE A 128 -12.67 12.91 -4.48
N TYR A 129 -11.72 12.23 -5.12
CA TYR A 129 -11.18 12.63 -6.42
C TYR A 129 -11.15 11.45 -7.39
N VAL A 130 -11.68 11.66 -8.59
CA VAL A 130 -11.76 10.63 -9.64
C VAL A 130 -11.16 11.18 -10.94
N PRO A 131 -10.08 10.61 -11.46
CA PRO A 131 -9.51 11.01 -12.74
C PRO A 131 -10.26 10.37 -13.90
N ASN A 132 -10.21 11.02 -15.07
CA ASN A 132 -10.46 10.34 -16.34
C ASN A 132 -9.17 9.61 -16.80
N LEU A 133 -9.30 8.73 -17.79
CA LEU A 133 -8.18 8.25 -18.59
C LEU A 133 -8.06 9.11 -19.83
N GLN A 134 -6.92 9.77 -19.99
CA GLN A 134 -6.61 10.48 -21.23
C GLN A 134 -5.51 9.74 -22.01
N SER A 135 -5.76 9.44 -23.27
CA SER A 135 -4.76 8.88 -24.18
C SER A 135 -4.91 9.50 -25.57
N GLY A 136 -3.78 9.73 -26.24
CA GLY A 136 -3.76 10.28 -27.60
C GLY A 136 -2.48 11.06 -27.91
N SER A 137 -2.30 11.39 -29.18
CA SER A 137 -1.18 12.17 -29.68
C SER A 137 -1.49 13.66 -29.83
N SER A 138 -2.74 14.06 -29.62
CA SER A 138 -3.20 15.45 -29.81
C SER A 138 -3.84 16.02 -28.54
N ALA A 139 -3.77 17.34 -28.42
CA ALA A 139 -4.31 18.14 -27.33
C ALA A 139 -5.85 18.21 -27.27
N LEU A 140 -6.57 17.28 -27.89
CA LEU A 140 -8.00 17.44 -28.13
C LEU A 140 -8.90 17.16 -26.93
N SER A 141 -8.40 16.51 -25.88
CA SER A 141 -9.19 16.25 -24.69
C SER A 141 -8.33 16.40 -23.43
N PRO A 142 -8.76 17.16 -22.45
CA PRO A 142 -7.97 17.34 -21.25
C PRO A 142 -7.94 16.09 -20.36
N PHE A 143 -6.81 15.88 -19.67
CA PHE A 143 -6.79 15.09 -18.46
C PHE A 143 -7.51 15.88 -17.38
N LYS A 144 -8.51 15.28 -16.73
CA LYS A 144 -9.35 15.89 -15.71
C LYS A 144 -9.34 15.08 -14.42
N VAL A 145 -9.48 15.79 -13.31
CA VAL A 145 -9.83 15.20 -12.02
C VAL A 145 -11.16 15.81 -11.58
N TYR A 146 -12.14 14.97 -11.31
CA TYR A 146 -13.42 15.36 -10.74
C TYR A 146 -13.34 15.28 -9.22
N GLY A 147 -13.99 16.20 -8.51
CA GLY A 147 -13.91 16.32 -7.07
C GLY A 147 -15.27 16.49 -6.40
N TRP A 148 -15.49 15.76 -5.31
CA TRP A 148 -16.57 15.93 -4.34
C TRP A 148 -15.97 16.26 -2.98
N THR A 149 -16.63 17.10 -2.19
CA THR A 149 -16.15 17.49 -0.85
C THR A 149 -16.24 16.35 0.15
N GLY A 150 -16.92 15.28 -0.19
CA GLY A 150 -17.05 14.06 0.60
C GLY A 150 -18.24 13.21 0.18
N GLU A 151 -18.49 12.14 0.91
CA GLU A 151 -19.61 11.23 0.63
C GLU A 151 -21.00 11.85 0.87
N SER A 152 -21.07 12.93 1.62
CA SER A 152 -22.33 13.65 1.87
C SER A 152 -22.76 14.54 0.71
N ASP A 153 -21.89 14.79 -0.26
CA ASP A 153 -22.23 15.59 -1.44
C ASP A 153 -23.43 15.01 -2.19
N THR A 154 -24.32 15.91 -2.61
CA THR A 154 -25.54 15.60 -3.37
C THR A 154 -25.55 16.27 -4.75
N GLY A 155 -24.56 17.12 -5.01
CA GLY A 155 -24.43 17.86 -6.27
C GLY A 155 -23.44 17.23 -7.23
N ALA A 156 -23.42 17.77 -8.45
CA ALA A 156 -22.44 17.40 -9.47
C ALA A 156 -21.01 17.71 -9.00
N PRO A 157 -19.99 16.92 -9.43
CA PRO A 157 -18.62 17.18 -9.05
C PRO A 157 -18.10 18.49 -9.60
N THR A 158 -17.17 19.09 -8.88
CA THR A 158 -16.30 20.13 -9.40
C THR A 158 -15.21 19.51 -10.30
N ILE A 159 -14.46 20.35 -11.02
CA ILE A 159 -13.27 19.95 -11.77
C ILE A 159 -12.08 20.73 -11.20
N PRO A 160 -11.52 20.28 -10.04
CA PRO A 160 -10.42 20.99 -9.40
C PRO A 160 -9.14 20.98 -10.24
N PHE A 161 -9.05 20.04 -11.19
CA PHE A 161 -7.90 19.95 -12.08
C PHE A 161 -8.34 19.59 -13.50
N SER A 162 -7.81 20.34 -14.48
CA SER A 162 -7.99 20.05 -15.90
C SER A 162 -6.80 20.59 -16.69
N THR A 163 -6.16 19.74 -17.47
CA THR A 163 -5.05 20.17 -18.31
C THR A 163 -5.08 19.48 -19.67
N VAL A 164 -4.71 20.27 -20.67
CA VAL A 164 -4.41 19.78 -22.01
C VAL A 164 -2.94 19.45 -22.06
N LEU A 165 -2.61 18.19 -22.32
CA LEU A 165 -1.21 17.77 -22.45
C LEU A 165 -0.63 18.29 -23.76
N PRO A 166 0.66 18.70 -23.80
CA PRO A 166 1.30 19.14 -25.01
C PRO A 166 1.22 18.10 -26.11
N ALA A 167 1.07 18.55 -27.36
CA ALA A 167 1.13 17.63 -28.49
C ALA A 167 2.49 16.90 -28.52
N THR A 168 2.46 15.60 -28.80
CA THR A 168 3.68 14.83 -29.03
C THR A 168 4.12 14.96 -30.48
N THR A 169 5.43 15.11 -30.71
CA THR A 169 5.99 15.08 -32.08
C THR A 169 5.97 13.66 -32.63
N THR A 170 6.10 12.67 -31.78
CA THR A 170 5.95 11.24 -32.10
C THR A 170 5.31 10.54 -30.88
N GLY A 171 4.50 9.50 -31.12
CA GLY A 171 3.88 8.71 -30.06
C GLY A 171 2.64 9.35 -29.41
N SER A 172 2.32 8.96 -28.21
CA SER A 172 1.11 9.38 -27.50
C SER A 172 1.32 9.52 -25.99
N TRP A 173 0.54 10.42 -25.39
CA TRP A 173 0.36 10.52 -23.96
C TRP A 173 -0.68 9.50 -23.48
N ARG A 174 -0.47 9.01 -22.25
CA ARG A 174 -1.48 8.27 -21.53
C ARG A 174 -1.34 8.53 -20.04
N PHE A 175 -2.36 9.10 -19.41
CA PHE A 175 -2.41 9.37 -17.97
C PHE A 175 -3.74 8.96 -17.38
N GLY A 176 -3.73 8.50 -16.13
CA GLY A 176 -4.90 8.09 -15.37
C GLY A 176 -5.07 6.57 -15.25
N ASP A 177 -4.15 5.74 -15.75
CA ASP A 177 -4.20 4.29 -15.49
C ASP A 177 -4.03 3.98 -14.00
N SER A 178 -3.19 4.74 -13.28
CA SER A 178 -3.08 4.75 -11.83
C SER A 178 -3.21 6.17 -11.29
N PHE A 179 -3.70 6.29 -10.06
CA PHE A 179 -4.01 7.56 -9.42
C PHE A 179 -3.95 7.43 -7.91
N ALA A 180 -3.27 8.37 -7.27
CA ALA A 180 -3.18 8.46 -5.82
C ALA A 180 -3.40 9.90 -5.35
N VAL A 181 -3.91 10.09 -4.15
CA VAL A 181 -4.10 11.39 -3.49
C VAL A 181 -3.36 11.38 -2.16
N TYR A 182 -2.79 12.50 -1.78
CA TYR A 182 -2.05 12.69 -0.55
C TYR A 182 -2.41 14.01 0.13
N GLY A 183 -2.57 13.95 1.45
CA GLY A 183 -2.79 15.12 2.29
C GLY A 183 -4.21 15.68 2.23
N SER A 184 -4.35 16.90 2.72
CA SER A 184 -5.59 17.67 2.73
C SER A 184 -5.32 19.18 2.71
N GLY A 185 -6.32 20.01 2.45
CA GLY A 185 -6.22 21.46 2.43
C GLY A 185 -5.09 21.94 1.49
N THR A 186 -4.17 22.77 1.98
CA THR A 186 -3.06 23.33 1.17
C THR A 186 -1.96 22.33 0.84
N SER A 187 -1.90 21.18 1.51
CA SER A 187 -0.96 20.09 1.21
C SER A 187 -1.50 19.09 0.20
N LEU A 188 -2.75 19.23 -0.22
CA LEU A 188 -3.45 18.31 -1.09
C LEU A 188 -2.78 18.21 -2.47
N LYS A 189 -2.36 17.02 -2.83
CA LYS A 189 -1.76 16.70 -4.14
C LYS A 189 -2.31 15.39 -4.66
N PHE A 190 -2.18 15.21 -5.98
CA PHE A 190 -2.38 13.91 -6.61
C PHE A 190 -1.15 13.48 -7.40
N ALA A 191 -1.00 12.19 -7.55
CA ALA A 191 -0.11 11.57 -8.52
C ALA A 191 -0.94 10.79 -9.54
N ALA A 192 -0.61 10.92 -10.81
CA ALA A 192 -1.26 10.18 -11.89
C ALA A 192 -0.20 9.63 -12.84
N ALA A 193 -0.31 8.37 -13.21
CA ALA A 193 0.61 7.75 -14.14
C ALA A 193 -0.10 6.99 -15.27
N GLY A 194 0.67 6.67 -16.28
CA GLY A 194 0.24 5.95 -17.45
C GLY A 194 1.43 5.54 -18.28
N SER A 195 1.32 5.66 -19.59
CA SER A 195 2.43 5.44 -20.50
C SER A 195 2.55 6.59 -21.48
N THR A 196 3.76 7.05 -21.69
CA THR A 196 4.05 8.01 -22.73
C THR A 196 4.96 7.33 -23.74
N THR A 197 4.55 7.28 -24.99
CA THR A 197 5.38 6.75 -26.10
C THR A 197 5.74 7.90 -27.03
N GLY A 198 6.97 7.97 -27.54
CA GLY A 198 7.42 9.03 -28.44
C GLY A 198 8.14 10.17 -27.70
N THR A 199 8.40 11.30 -28.32
CA THR A 199 9.09 12.46 -27.78
C THR A 199 8.12 13.62 -27.62
N SER A 200 8.06 14.23 -26.45
CA SER A 200 7.28 15.44 -26.20
C SER A 200 8.15 16.50 -25.53
N GLY A 201 8.12 17.71 -26.06
CA GLY A 201 8.92 18.80 -25.52
C GLY A 201 10.44 18.56 -25.51
N GLY A 202 10.96 17.71 -26.42
CA GLY A 202 12.38 17.34 -26.48
C GLY A 202 12.80 16.25 -25.48
N LEU A 203 11.88 15.71 -24.70
CA LEU A 203 12.14 14.65 -23.74
C LEU A 203 11.71 13.31 -24.33
N ALA A 204 12.65 12.37 -24.36
CA ALA A 204 12.37 11.00 -24.72
C ALA A 204 11.49 10.35 -23.64
N ASN A 205 10.64 9.43 -24.09
CA ASN A 205 9.68 8.77 -23.25
C ASN A 205 10.19 7.72 -22.40
N ASN A 206 9.69 7.82 -21.23
CA ASN A 206 9.95 6.73 -20.31
C ASN A 206 8.92 6.84 -19.21
N GLY A 207 8.63 5.84 -18.42
CA GLY A 207 7.63 5.85 -17.39
C GLY A 207 7.79 7.09 -16.54
N ASP A 208 6.89 7.98 -16.69
CA ASP A 208 6.75 9.21 -15.95
C ASP A 208 5.43 9.20 -15.20
N PHE A 209 5.34 10.04 -14.22
CA PHE A 209 4.12 10.34 -13.51
C PHE A 209 3.93 11.86 -13.43
N MET A 210 2.68 12.26 -13.26
CA MET A 210 2.27 13.64 -13.06
C MET A 210 1.98 13.86 -11.60
N ILE A 211 2.50 14.93 -11.03
CA ILE A 211 2.08 15.47 -9.74
C ILE A 211 1.31 16.74 -9.99
N GLY A 212 0.14 16.86 -9.41
CA GLY A 212 -0.69 18.06 -9.45
C GLY A 212 -1.18 18.43 -8.06
N LYS A 213 -1.47 19.73 -7.87
CA LYS A 213 -2.14 20.23 -6.67
C LYS A 213 -3.63 20.35 -6.93
N LEU A 214 -4.40 19.99 -5.93
CA LEU A 214 -5.87 20.03 -5.97
C LEU A 214 -6.45 21.15 -5.07
N ASP A 215 -5.59 22.00 -4.51
CA ASP A 215 -6.05 23.16 -3.77
C ASP A 215 -6.57 24.27 -4.72
N SER A 216 -7.51 25.07 -4.24
CA SER A 216 -8.13 26.13 -5.02
C SER A 216 -7.16 27.26 -5.42
N SER A 217 -5.97 27.36 -4.79
CA SER A 217 -4.99 28.41 -5.04
C SER A 217 -3.94 28.01 -6.08
N ASN A 218 -3.76 26.72 -6.33
CA ASN A 218 -2.73 26.17 -7.20
C ASN A 218 -3.24 25.05 -8.14
N ALA A 219 -4.53 25.03 -8.42
CA ALA A 219 -5.22 23.98 -9.17
C ALA A 219 -4.58 23.59 -10.52
N ASN A 220 -3.73 24.45 -11.07
CA ASN A 220 -3.11 24.24 -12.39
C ASN A 220 -1.60 24.05 -12.34
N THR A 221 -0.99 23.89 -11.17
CA THR A 221 0.45 23.61 -11.11
C THR A 221 0.72 22.14 -11.41
N ILE A 222 1.24 21.86 -12.57
CA ILE A 222 1.55 20.51 -13.04
C ILE A 222 3.05 20.31 -12.98
N TYR A 223 3.44 19.22 -12.36
CA TYR A 223 4.79 18.69 -12.47
C TYR A 223 4.73 17.37 -13.21
N ARG A 224 5.57 17.19 -14.19
CA ARG A 224 5.86 15.88 -14.78
C ARG A 224 7.19 15.42 -14.24
N ALA A 225 7.17 14.44 -13.37
CA ALA A 225 8.39 13.85 -12.83
C ALA A 225 8.88 12.76 -13.77
N ILE A 226 10.12 12.88 -14.26
CA ILE A 226 10.78 11.88 -15.09
C ILE A 226 11.98 11.37 -14.30
N PRO A 227 11.94 10.12 -13.80
CA PRO A 227 13.06 9.55 -13.07
C PRO A 227 14.33 9.45 -13.92
N ASN A 228 15.45 9.84 -13.33
CA ASN A 228 16.74 9.89 -14.00
C ASN A 228 17.38 8.52 -14.28
N THR A 229 16.93 7.49 -13.59
CA THR A 229 17.48 6.12 -13.71
C THR A 229 16.50 5.15 -14.36
N GLN A 230 15.50 5.67 -15.05
CA GLN A 230 14.47 4.85 -15.61
C GLN A 230 14.91 4.11 -16.88
N THR A 231 14.57 2.86 -16.96
CA THR A 231 14.97 1.96 -18.04
C THR A 231 13.82 1.48 -18.91
N ALA A 232 12.57 1.60 -18.44
CA ALA A 232 11.40 1.12 -19.16
C ALA A 232 10.29 2.17 -19.23
N SER A 233 9.62 2.27 -20.39
CA SER A 233 8.35 2.99 -20.50
C SER A 233 7.32 2.35 -19.58
N ASN A 234 6.50 3.15 -18.92
CA ASN A 234 5.36 2.72 -18.12
C ASN A 234 5.65 2.24 -16.68
N ASP A 235 6.82 2.49 -16.13
CA ASP A 235 7.20 1.96 -14.81
C ASP A 235 6.25 2.31 -13.65
N TYR A 236 5.37 3.30 -13.80
CA TYR A 236 4.39 3.72 -12.76
C TYR A 236 2.94 3.52 -13.21
N ARG A 237 2.73 2.90 -14.35
CA ARG A 237 1.43 2.91 -15.02
C ARG A 237 0.33 2.17 -14.27
N LEU A 238 0.61 1.04 -13.65
CA LEU A 238 -0.41 0.13 -13.13
C LEU A 238 -0.41 -0.01 -11.61
N GLY A 239 0.52 0.64 -10.94
CA GLY A 239 0.55 0.80 -9.51
C GLY A 239 1.21 2.13 -9.15
N LEU A 240 0.58 2.93 -8.29
CA LEU A 240 1.10 4.21 -7.83
C LEU A 240 0.50 4.56 -6.47
N ALA A 241 1.37 4.84 -5.50
CA ALA A 241 0.98 5.32 -4.18
C ALA A 241 1.97 6.39 -3.69
N PHE A 242 1.55 7.24 -2.79
CA PHE A 242 2.46 8.12 -2.05
C PHE A 242 3.11 7.34 -0.90
N VAL A 243 4.42 7.54 -0.72
CA VAL A 243 5.17 7.14 0.46
C VAL A 243 5.12 8.26 1.50
N ASP A 244 5.29 9.49 1.03
CA ASP A 244 5.18 10.73 1.79
C ASP A 244 4.85 11.90 0.85
N ALA A 245 4.98 13.13 1.36
CA ALA A 245 4.66 14.34 0.61
C ALA A 245 5.49 14.52 -0.68
N ASP A 246 6.67 13.94 -0.76
CA ASP A 246 7.66 14.20 -1.80
C ASP A 246 8.17 12.93 -2.48
N THR A 247 7.62 11.77 -2.09
CA THR A 247 8.04 10.45 -2.57
C THR A 247 6.85 9.61 -3.00
N VAL A 248 6.94 8.98 -4.15
CA VAL A 248 5.98 7.98 -4.63
C VAL A 248 6.62 6.62 -4.78
N ILE A 249 5.80 5.57 -4.69
CA ILE A 249 6.14 4.21 -5.10
C ILE A 249 5.21 3.81 -6.24
N GLY A 250 5.75 3.18 -7.28
CA GLY A 250 4.94 2.75 -8.40
C GLY A 250 5.54 1.60 -9.18
N ASN A 251 4.72 0.92 -9.97
CA ASN A 251 5.16 -0.17 -10.83
C ASN A 251 4.28 -0.37 -12.06
N GLN A 252 4.80 -1.17 -12.98
CA GLN A 252 4.02 -1.84 -14.02
C GLN A 252 4.47 -3.28 -14.27
N GLY A 253 5.66 -3.64 -13.93
CA GLY A 253 6.27 -4.92 -14.30
C GLY A 253 6.92 -5.59 -13.12
N ALA A 254 8.06 -6.20 -13.39
CA ALA A 254 8.79 -7.01 -12.43
C ALA A 254 9.51 -6.22 -11.32
N SER A 255 9.23 -4.94 -11.17
CA SER A 255 9.78 -4.13 -10.06
C SER A 255 8.89 -2.96 -9.69
N ALA A 256 8.81 -2.65 -8.39
CA ALA A 256 8.31 -1.36 -7.91
C ALA A 256 9.49 -0.41 -7.68
N LYS A 257 9.29 0.88 -7.95
CA LYS A 257 10.30 1.93 -7.80
C LYS A 257 9.84 2.97 -6.83
N ILE A 258 10.68 3.28 -5.84
CA ILE A 258 10.50 4.39 -4.91
C ILE A 258 11.23 5.59 -5.51
N THR A 259 10.54 6.71 -5.63
CA THR A 259 11.03 7.88 -6.37
C THR A 259 10.75 9.16 -5.62
N ASP A 260 11.81 9.87 -5.27
CA ASP A 260 11.76 11.22 -4.76
C ASP A 260 11.56 12.20 -5.94
N PHE A 261 10.60 13.10 -5.82
CA PHE A 261 10.26 14.09 -6.86
C PHE A 261 10.36 15.54 -6.38
N VAL A 262 10.93 15.79 -5.21
CA VAL A 262 11.02 17.15 -4.63
C VAL A 262 11.69 18.16 -5.54
N ALA A 263 12.67 17.72 -6.33
CA ALA A 263 13.37 18.57 -7.29
C ALA A 263 12.62 18.78 -8.62
N ALA A 264 11.50 18.10 -8.85
CA ALA A 264 10.68 18.25 -10.04
C ALA A 264 9.77 19.50 -9.92
N THR A 265 10.09 20.58 -10.61
CA THR A 265 9.40 21.87 -10.43
C THR A 265 8.61 22.33 -11.65
N THR A 266 8.74 21.69 -12.80
CA THR A 266 8.10 22.08 -14.06
C THR A 266 7.59 20.89 -14.85
N LEU A 267 6.72 21.12 -15.85
CA LEU A 267 6.11 20.09 -16.70
C LEU A 267 7.11 19.15 -17.41
N SER A 268 8.37 19.51 -17.52
CA SER A 268 9.39 18.75 -18.27
C SER A 268 10.65 18.49 -17.45
N ASN A 269 10.51 18.37 -16.13
CA ASN A 269 11.66 18.26 -15.25
C ASN A 269 12.10 16.80 -15.07
N THR A 270 13.42 16.58 -15.09
CA THR A 270 14.10 15.32 -14.86
C THR A 270 14.64 15.19 -13.43
N GLY A 271 14.19 16.05 -12.51
CA GLY A 271 14.68 16.10 -11.12
C GLY A 271 14.23 14.96 -10.22
N ALA A 272 13.33 14.08 -10.68
CA ALA A 272 12.91 12.92 -9.91
C ALA A 272 14.04 11.86 -9.86
N ILE A 273 14.27 11.31 -8.67
CA ILE A 273 15.37 10.38 -8.39
C ILE A 273 14.80 9.06 -7.86
N VAL A 274 15.09 7.96 -8.53
CA VAL A 274 14.80 6.62 -8.00
C VAL A 274 15.75 6.32 -6.84
N THR A 275 15.18 6.18 -5.64
CA THR A 275 15.92 5.92 -4.40
C THR A 275 15.87 4.47 -3.96
N GLY A 276 14.94 3.67 -4.52
CA GLY A 276 14.81 2.24 -4.22
C GLY A 276 14.11 1.48 -5.34
N SER A 277 14.38 0.17 -5.40
CA SER A 277 13.73 -0.75 -6.34
C SER A 277 13.48 -2.09 -5.64
N ILE A 278 12.26 -2.61 -5.78
CA ILE A 278 11.82 -3.85 -5.15
C ILE A 278 11.43 -4.82 -6.27
N ALA A 279 12.02 -6.03 -6.27
CA ALA A 279 11.69 -7.06 -7.25
C ALA A 279 10.28 -7.63 -6.99
N LEU A 280 9.48 -7.78 -8.03
CA LEU A 280 8.10 -8.27 -8.01
C LEU A 280 7.86 -9.32 -9.09
N GLY A 281 6.76 -10.03 -8.99
CA GLY A 281 6.24 -10.85 -10.10
C GLY A 281 5.71 -9.97 -11.25
N ALA A 282 5.82 -10.46 -12.48
CA ALA A 282 5.42 -9.68 -13.67
C ALA A 282 3.94 -9.28 -13.73
N ALA A 283 3.07 -9.97 -12.99
CA ALA A 283 1.64 -9.68 -12.88
C ALA A 283 1.24 -8.98 -11.57
N ASP A 284 2.20 -8.69 -10.68
CA ASP A 284 1.99 -7.96 -9.44
C ASP A 284 1.99 -6.47 -9.76
N ARG A 285 0.82 -5.83 -9.85
CA ARG A 285 0.72 -4.51 -10.46
C ARG A 285 0.05 -3.44 -9.61
N PRO A 286 -1.25 -3.50 -9.27
CA PRO A 286 -1.78 -2.55 -8.29
C PRO A 286 -1.03 -2.69 -6.97
N LEU A 287 -0.60 -1.57 -6.42
CA LEU A 287 0.11 -1.53 -5.15
C LEU A 287 -0.41 -0.39 -4.27
N ASP A 288 -0.13 -0.52 -2.98
CA ASP A 288 -0.26 0.57 -2.02
C ASP A 288 0.78 0.46 -0.90
N TYR A 289 0.99 1.55 -0.19
CA TYR A 289 2.02 1.72 0.83
C TYR A 289 1.40 2.14 2.16
N THR A 290 1.96 1.64 3.25
CA THR A 290 1.64 2.10 4.62
C THR A 290 2.84 1.96 5.54
N VAL A 291 2.75 2.60 6.71
CA VAL A 291 3.65 2.36 7.84
C VAL A 291 2.83 1.81 8.99
N LEU A 292 3.13 0.60 9.44
CA LEU A 292 2.49 -0.04 10.58
C LEU A 292 3.55 -0.35 11.64
N ASN A 293 3.37 0.19 12.84
CA ASN A 293 4.33 0.02 13.95
C ASN A 293 5.80 0.36 13.58
N GLY A 294 6.01 1.41 12.78
CA GLY A 294 7.33 1.82 12.32
C GLY A 294 7.92 0.99 11.18
N GLN A 295 7.25 -0.06 10.74
CA GLN A 295 7.63 -0.89 9.61
C GLN A 295 6.99 -0.35 8.32
N ALA A 296 7.80 -0.07 7.31
CA ALA A 296 7.33 0.32 5.99
C ALA A 296 6.84 -0.91 5.21
N LEU A 297 5.57 -0.91 4.84
CA LEU A 297 4.91 -2.03 4.18
C LEU A 297 4.44 -1.63 2.78
N MET A 298 4.65 -2.51 1.82
CA MET A 298 4.06 -2.44 0.49
C MET A 298 3.20 -3.67 0.25
N ALA A 299 1.98 -3.47 -0.19
CA ALA A 299 1.15 -4.56 -0.67
C ALA A 299 0.99 -4.47 -2.19
N VAL A 300 0.89 -5.62 -2.85
CA VAL A 300 0.61 -5.74 -4.28
C VAL A 300 -0.45 -6.81 -4.52
N VAL A 301 -1.21 -6.68 -5.61
CA VAL A 301 -2.13 -7.73 -6.05
C VAL A 301 -1.71 -8.28 -7.42
N ASN A 302 -1.64 -9.60 -7.51
CA ASN A 302 -1.37 -10.28 -8.77
C ASN A 302 -2.62 -10.25 -9.65
N THR A 303 -2.55 -9.59 -10.80
CA THR A 303 -3.72 -9.36 -11.66
C THR A 303 -4.22 -10.61 -12.39
N ASN A 304 -3.45 -11.69 -12.41
CA ASN A 304 -3.85 -12.97 -13.01
C ASN A 304 -4.52 -13.91 -11.99
N SER A 305 -4.04 -13.91 -10.73
CA SER A 305 -4.46 -14.86 -9.70
C SER A 305 -5.25 -14.23 -8.55
N SER A 306 -5.35 -12.90 -8.50
CA SER A 306 -5.90 -12.14 -7.35
C SER A 306 -5.19 -12.40 -6.02
N VAL A 307 -4.02 -13.02 -6.01
CA VAL A 307 -3.22 -13.19 -4.80
C VAL A 307 -2.66 -11.84 -4.38
N ILE A 308 -2.84 -11.50 -3.12
CA ILE A 308 -2.25 -10.34 -2.48
C ILE A 308 -0.93 -10.77 -1.83
N SER A 309 0.12 -9.98 -1.98
CA SER A 309 1.41 -10.16 -1.33
C SER A 309 1.77 -8.90 -0.56
N VAL A 310 2.20 -9.06 0.68
CA VAL A 310 2.67 -7.96 1.55
C VAL A 310 4.16 -8.12 1.79
N TYR A 311 4.89 -7.05 1.55
CA TYR A 311 6.34 -6.97 1.71
C TYR A 311 6.72 -5.96 2.79
N ASP A 312 7.71 -6.32 3.60
CA ASP A 312 8.50 -5.34 4.35
C ASP A 312 9.48 -4.66 3.39
N ILE A 313 9.39 -3.36 3.30
CA ILE A 313 10.24 -2.51 2.47
C ILE A 313 10.97 -1.44 3.29
N THR A 314 11.07 -1.62 4.61
CA THR A 314 11.83 -0.73 5.48
C THR A 314 13.27 -0.56 4.99
N ASN A 315 13.84 -1.62 4.42
CA ASN A 315 15.03 -1.56 3.59
C ASN A 315 14.69 -2.02 2.16
N PRO A 316 14.47 -1.12 1.20
CA PRO A 316 14.06 -1.49 -0.15
C PRO A 316 15.05 -2.41 -0.88
N ALA A 317 16.35 -2.33 -0.57
CA ALA A 317 17.39 -3.20 -1.16
C ALA A 317 17.34 -4.63 -0.60
N ALA A 318 16.64 -4.86 0.50
CA ALA A 318 16.46 -6.15 1.15
C ALA A 318 14.98 -6.40 1.49
N ALA A 319 14.08 -6.04 0.58
CA ALA A 319 12.65 -6.25 0.75
C ALA A 319 12.31 -7.72 0.98
N THR A 320 11.47 -8.02 1.95
CA THR A 320 11.09 -9.38 2.33
C THR A 320 9.59 -9.59 2.20
N LEU A 321 9.19 -10.72 1.60
CA LEU A 321 7.80 -11.14 1.56
C LEU A 321 7.37 -11.61 2.96
N LEU A 322 6.35 -10.95 3.53
CA LEU A 322 5.83 -11.25 4.86
C LEU A 322 4.63 -12.19 4.84
N ALA A 323 3.69 -11.96 3.94
CA ALA A 323 2.45 -12.73 3.87
C ALA A 323 1.87 -12.72 2.45
N THR A 324 1.14 -13.79 2.12
CA THR A 324 0.32 -13.87 0.90
C THR A 324 -1.06 -14.40 1.23
N GLY A 325 -2.07 -13.99 0.46
CA GLY A 325 -3.43 -14.48 0.63
C GLY A 325 -4.36 -14.07 -0.50
N SER A 326 -5.51 -14.76 -0.59
CA SER A 326 -6.61 -14.40 -1.48
C SER A 326 -7.91 -14.94 -0.90
N THR A 327 -9.00 -14.19 -1.07
CA THR A 327 -10.37 -14.64 -0.74
C THR A 327 -11.18 -14.96 -2.00
N VAL A 328 -10.64 -14.68 -3.19
CA VAL A 328 -11.32 -14.96 -4.46
C VAL A 328 -11.46 -16.46 -4.65
N ALA A 329 -12.68 -16.91 -4.95
CA ALA A 329 -13.01 -18.32 -5.14
C ALA A 329 -13.57 -18.58 -6.54
N GLY A 330 -13.37 -19.78 -7.03
CA GLY A 330 -13.89 -20.23 -8.33
C GLY A 330 -13.02 -19.81 -9.52
N THR A 331 -13.64 -19.82 -10.72
CA THR A 331 -12.95 -19.46 -11.96
C THR A 331 -12.81 -17.95 -12.07
N LEU A 332 -11.59 -17.48 -12.26
CA LEU A 332 -11.29 -16.06 -12.39
C LEU A 332 -11.66 -15.55 -13.79
N SER A 333 -12.32 -14.39 -13.83
CA SER A 333 -12.49 -13.64 -15.08
C SER A 333 -11.17 -12.99 -15.49
N SER A 334 -10.91 -12.96 -16.80
CA SER A 334 -9.66 -12.37 -17.32
C SER A 334 -9.55 -10.88 -17.02
N ASN A 335 -8.37 -10.45 -16.58
CA ASN A 335 -7.99 -9.05 -16.44
C ASN A 335 -6.98 -8.67 -17.54
N GLY A 336 -7.43 -8.59 -18.78
CA GLY A 336 -6.57 -8.29 -19.93
C GLY A 336 -5.91 -6.89 -19.90
N ASN A 337 -6.43 -5.96 -19.09
CA ASN A 337 -5.86 -4.63 -18.92
C ASN A 337 -4.82 -4.57 -17.78
N ALA A 338 -4.78 -5.59 -16.96
CA ALA A 338 -3.93 -5.69 -15.78
C ALA A 338 -4.06 -4.48 -14.81
N THR A 339 -5.27 -3.92 -14.75
CA THR A 339 -5.63 -2.82 -13.85
C THR A 339 -6.31 -3.35 -12.60
N GLY A 340 -6.47 -2.50 -11.61
CA GLY A 340 -7.13 -2.80 -10.36
C GLY A 340 -6.87 -1.70 -9.35
N GLY A 341 -7.06 -2.00 -8.09
CA GLY A 341 -6.76 -1.12 -6.97
C GLY A 341 -6.30 -1.91 -5.77
N LEU A 342 -5.53 -1.28 -4.94
CA LEU A 342 -5.15 -1.76 -3.63
C LEU A 342 -5.13 -0.57 -2.68
N GLN A 343 -5.67 -0.75 -1.46
CA GLN A 343 -5.73 0.30 -0.46
C GLN A 343 -5.57 -0.29 0.94
N TRP A 344 -4.62 0.26 1.68
CA TRP A 344 -4.57 0.05 3.11
C TRP A 344 -5.73 0.79 3.77
N GLY A 345 -6.47 0.09 4.60
CA GLY A 345 -7.66 0.57 5.29
C GLY A 345 -7.41 0.89 6.76
N GLU A 346 -8.40 0.61 7.59
CA GLU A 346 -8.37 0.92 9.01
C GLU A 346 -7.28 0.15 9.77
N VAL A 347 -6.53 0.86 10.61
CA VAL A 347 -5.62 0.27 11.59
C VAL A 347 -6.45 -0.27 12.76
N LEU A 348 -6.48 -1.58 12.92
CA LEU A 348 -7.27 -2.27 13.95
C LEU A 348 -6.50 -2.38 15.27
N SER A 349 -5.17 -2.47 15.21
CA SER A 349 -4.26 -2.51 16.33
C SER A 349 -2.86 -2.05 15.90
N PRO A 350 -1.91 -1.85 16.82
CA PRO A 350 -0.52 -1.50 16.43
C PRO A 350 0.13 -2.49 15.45
N THR A 351 -0.35 -3.72 15.39
CA THR A 351 0.20 -4.77 14.51
C THR A 351 -0.80 -5.29 13.48
N SER A 352 -1.96 -4.65 13.32
CA SER A 352 -3.03 -5.17 12.46
C SER A 352 -3.72 -4.04 11.69
N GLN A 353 -3.87 -4.24 10.36
CA GLN A 353 -4.50 -3.28 9.47
C GLN A 353 -5.32 -3.99 8.39
N VAL A 354 -6.46 -3.41 8.02
CA VAL A 354 -7.27 -3.90 6.92
C VAL A 354 -6.58 -3.57 5.59
N LEU A 355 -6.71 -4.46 4.63
CA LEU A 355 -6.19 -4.31 3.27
C LEU A 355 -7.29 -4.69 2.27
N TYR A 356 -7.61 -3.78 1.37
CA TYR A 356 -8.56 -4.00 0.29
C TYR A 356 -7.80 -4.14 -1.03
N ALA A 357 -8.19 -5.11 -1.86
CA ALA A 357 -7.58 -5.34 -3.16
C ALA A 357 -8.61 -5.72 -4.21
N MET A 358 -8.43 -5.22 -5.41
CA MET A 358 -9.22 -5.53 -6.58
C MET A 358 -8.30 -5.79 -7.77
N SER A 359 -8.42 -6.96 -8.38
CA SER A 359 -8.03 -7.16 -9.78
C SER A 359 -9.28 -6.93 -10.63
N THR A 360 -9.20 -6.10 -11.67
CA THR A 360 -10.35 -5.79 -12.54
C THR A 360 -11.03 -7.08 -13.01
N ASN A 361 -12.35 -7.13 -12.98
CA ASN A 361 -13.21 -8.28 -13.28
C ASN A 361 -13.24 -9.40 -12.23
N GLN A 362 -12.50 -9.28 -11.13
CA GLN A 362 -12.37 -10.36 -10.13
C GLN A 362 -12.97 -10.00 -8.77
N GLY A 363 -13.65 -8.86 -8.70
CA GLY A 363 -14.29 -8.37 -7.47
C GLY A 363 -13.32 -7.67 -6.52
N ILE A 364 -13.82 -7.35 -5.32
CA ILE A 364 -13.04 -6.65 -4.27
C ILE A 364 -12.84 -7.61 -3.11
N GLN A 365 -11.61 -7.78 -2.68
CA GLN A 365 -11.22 -8.53 -1.50
C GLN A 365 -10.95 -7.59 -0.33
N ALA A 366 -11.29 -8.03 0.87
CA ALA A 366 -10.88 -7.39 2.13
C ALA A 366 -10.19 -8.42 3.02
N MET A 367 -8.97 -8.11 3.42
CA MET A 367 -8.13 -8.95 4.27
C MET A 367 -7.71 -8.17 5.51
N VAL A 368 -7.37 -8.88 6.57
CA VAL A 368 -6.70 -8.34 7.73
C VAL A 368 -5.24 -8.81 7.69
N PHE A 369 -4.33 -7.87 7.55
CA PHE A 369 -2.91 -8.11 7.74
C PHE A 369 -2.59 -8.07 9.22
N GLN A 370 -1.88 -9.09 9.70
CA GLN A 370 -1.36 -9.19 11.05
C GLN A 370 0.16 -9.29 10.97
N ALA A 371 0.86 -8.23 11.40
CA ALA A 371 2.30 -8.24 11.56
C ALA A 371 2.73 -9.08 12.76
N VAL A 372 3.96 -9.55 12.74
CA VAL A 372 4.59 -10.17 13.90
C VAL A 372 5.14 -9.08 14.81
N PRO A 373 4.85 -9.09 16.11
CA PRO A 373 5.52 -8.20 17.03
C PRO A 373 7.04 -8.45 17.02
N GLU A 374 7.84 -7.40 17.06
CA GLU A 374 9.31 -7.54 17.04
C GLU A 374 9.83 -8.46 18.15
N PRO A 375 10.90 -9.24 17.89
CA PRO A 375 11.50 -10.15 18.88
C PRO A 375 11.92 -9.47 20.18
N SER A 376 12.24 -8.17 20.15
CA SER A 376 12.58 -7.35 21.31
C SER A 376 11.46 -7.30 22.35
N THR A 377 10.19 -7.30 21.93
CA THR A 377 9.03 -7.30 22.83
C THR A 377 8.91 -8.60 23.61
N TYR A 378 9.18 -9.74 22.98
CA TYR A 378 9.16 -11.05 23.64
C TYR A 378 10.39 -11.28 24.52
N ALA A 379 11.57 -10.80 24.11
CA ALA A 379 12.78 -10.88 24.91
C ALA A 379 12.66 -10.03 26.19
N MET A 380 12.03 -8.85 26.13
CA MET A 380 11.76 -8.03 27.31
C MET A 380 10.73 -8.68 28.25
N LEU A 381 9.66 -9.25 27.74
CA LEU A 381 8.67 -9.97 28.55
C LEU A 381 9.24 -11.25 29.19
N GLY A 382 10.04 -12.01 28.45
CA GLY A 382 10.77 -13.17 28.96
C GLY A 382 11.80 -12.78 30.02
N GLY A 383 12.57 -11.74 29.80
CA GLY A 383 13.53 -11.21 30.76
C GLY A 383 12.90 -10.71 32.06
N ALA A 384 11.80 -9.97 31.97
CA ALA A 384 11.05 -9.49 33.12
C ALA A 384 10.48 -10.66 33.98
N SER A 385 9.97 -11.70 33.35
CA SER A 385 9.45 -12.89 34.04
C SER A 385 10.53 -13.66 34.81
N VAL A 386 11.75 -13.75 34.25
CA VAL A 386 12.90 -14.39 34.92
C VAL A 386 13.37 -13.57 36.10
N VAL A 387 13.43 -12.25 35.99
CA VAL A 387 13.83 -11.35 37.09
C VAL A 387 12.82 -11.44 38.26
N ILE A 388 11.53 -11.44 37.95
CA ILE A 388 10.46 -11.61 38.97
C ILE A 388 10.58 -12.97 39.66
N GLY A 389 10.84 -14.05 38.92
CA GLY A 389 11.05 -15.40 39.47
C GLY A 389 12.27 -15.48 40.42
N LEU A 390 13.38 -14.82 40.03
CA LEU A 390 14.59 -14.77 40.88
C LEU A 390 14.39 -13.96 42.17
N ILE A 391 13.67 -12.84 42.11
CA ILE A 391 13.34 -12.02 43.28
C ILE A 391 12.42 -12.80 44.24
N ALA A 392 11.42 -13.54 43.73
CA ALA A 392 10.52 -14.33 44.52
C ALA A 392 11.19 -15.52 45.19
N SER A 393 12.16 -16.17 44.52
CA SER A 393 12.95 -17.26 45.11
C SER A 393 13.89 -16.79 46.22
N ARG A 394 14.53 -15.61 46.07
CA ARG A 394 15.37 -15.00 47.12
C ARG A 394 14.57 -14.65 48.36
N LYS A 395 13.35 -14.13 48.23
CA LYS A 395 12.49 -13.83 49.41
C LYS A 395 12.06 -15.06 50.18
N ARG A 396 12.00 -16.22 49.57
CA ARG A 396 11.69 -17.51 50.27
C ARG A 396 12.89 -18.04 51.04
N GLN A 397 14.10 -17.84 50.56
CA GLN A 397 15.32 -18.30 51.29
C GLN A 397 15.67 -17.45 52.52
N ILE A 398 15.20 -16.20 52.59
CA ILE A 398 15.45 -15.30 53.73
C ILE A 398 14.46 -15.55 54.89
N LYS A 399 13.37 -16.30 54.66
CA LYS A 399 12.34 -16.64 55.65
C LYS A 399 12.43 -18.08 56.19
N ALA A 400 13.37 -18.88 55.74
CA ALA A 400 13.71 -20.19 56.23
C ALA A 400 15.05 -20.13 57.05
#